data_f3c8fbd7bd21f0a0cb81736c63d4ba29
#
_entry.id   f3c8fbd7bd21f0a0cb81736c63d4ba29
#
_cell.length_a   1.000
_cell.length_b   1.000
_cell.length_c   1.000
_cell.angle_alpha   90.00
_cell.angle_beta   90.00
_cell.angle_gamma   90.00
#
_symmetry.space_group_name_H-M   'P 1'
#
loop_
_entity.id
_entity.type
_entity.pdbx_description
1 polymer ?
#
loop_
_entity_poly.entity_id
_entity_poly.type
_entity_poly.pdbx_seq_one_letter_code
_entity_poly.pdbx_strand_id
1 'polypeptide(L)'
;MGSVFGKNIKLSLFGESHGEAIGCVIDGFPHGIKIDNDFIESEMERRRAKNPSVSTTRNEKDKVEILSGLLENKTTGMPIAAIIRNENKRSGDYSNLKIMPRPSHSDFTAMVRYQNYNDIRGGGHFSGRLTAPLVFAGALCKSALKEKFGIDIAAHIKQIYNIKDKYPNGKLPSYKEFINNYKKELSVFDNNAMNEMIKMIKEAKMNMDSLGGIITVVAFNVPAGFGEPFYSSIESRIAESMFGVPAVKGVEFGLGFDFVRYKGSECNDAYTIKNNKIKTKTNNNGGILGGISNGMPIVVNVAIKPTPSIAKEQLTLNIKTKKEDKLIIKGRHDPCIAVRAVPVLEAALSIALLDLCIEMKGKFLK
;
A
#
# COMPACT_ATOMS: atom_id res chain seq x y z
N MET A 1 2.70 -20.12 -0.25
CA MET A 1 2.71 -19.57 1.13
C MET A 1 2.12 -18.17 1.08
N GLY A 2 1.06 -17.88 1.83
CA GLY A 2 0.27 -16.66 1.66
C GLY A 2 0.88 -15.36 2.21
N SER A 3 2.00 -15.42 2.93
CA SER A 3 2.64 -14.24 3.55
C SER A 3 4.06 -14.00 3.02
N VAL A 4 4.39 -14.60 1.87
CA VAL A 4 5.68 -14.42 1.18
C VAL A 4 5.42 -13.88 -0.21
N PHE A 5 6.13 -12.82 -0.58
CA PHE A 5 6.11 -12.17 -1.89
C PHE A 5 7.51 -12.11 -2.49
N GLY A 6 7.59 -12.19 -3.82
CA GLY A 6 8.77 -11.92 -4.63
C GLY A 6 9.54 -13.16 -5.10
N LYS A 7 10.37 -12.99 -6.10
CA LYS A 7 11.23 -14.03 -6.68
C LYS A 7 12.68 -13.88 -6.24
N ASN A 8 13.27 -12.73 -6.46
CA ASN A 8 14.66 -12.40 -6.15
C ASN A 8 14.77 -11.82 -4.74
N ILE A 9 13.86 -10.91 -4.41
CA ILE A 9 13.65 -10.44 -3.04
C ILE A 9 12.46 -11.19 -2.48
N LYS A 10 12.67 -11.99 -1.45
CA LYS A 10 11.60 -12.69 -0.75
C LYS A 10 11.26 -11.96 0.54
N LEU A 11 10.14 -11.25 0.54
CA LEU A 11 9.60 -10.63 1.73
C LEU A 11 8.64 -11.60 2.42
N SER A 12 8.92 -11.97 3.66
CA SER A 12 8.00 -12.73 4.53
C SER A 12 7.49 -11.82 5.63
N LEU A 13 6.17 -11.68 5.75
CA LEU A 13 5.51 -10.96 6.85
C LEU A 13 5.01 -11.96 7.89
N PHE A 14 5.19 -11.65 9.19
CA PHE A 14 4.79 -12.54 10.28
C PHE A 14 4.21 -11.77 11.48
N GLY A 15 3.55 -12.52 12.36
CA GLY A 15 2.94 -12.04 13.58
C GLY A 15 1.45 -11.72 13.44
N GLU A 16 0.81 -11.39 14.56
CA GLU A 16 -0.61 -11.05 14.69
C GLU A 16 -0.77 -9.71 15.41
N SER A 17 -1.90 -9.04 15.14
CA SER A 17 -2.21 -7.71 15.69
C SER A 17 -2.12 -7.63 17.21
N HIS A 18 -2.44 -8.72 17.91
CA HIS A 18 -2.42 -8.84 19.39
C HIS A 18 -1.41 -9.88 19.87
N GLY A 19 -0.52 -10.38 19.00
CA GLY A 19 0.66 -11.16 19.36
C GLY A 19 1.74 -10.31 20.03
N GLU A 20 2.88 -10.90 20.36
CA GLU A 20 4.02 -10.21 21.00
C GLU A 20 4.61 -9.13 20.11
N ALA A 21 4.80 -9.47 18.83
CA ALA A 21 5.34 -8.58 17.82
C ALA A 21 4.77 -8.92 16.45
N ILE A 22 4.94 -7.99 15.53
CA ILE A 22 4.81 -8.22 14.08
C ILE A 22 6.18 -7.94 13.46
N GLY A 23 6.46 -8.50 12.29
CA GLY A 23 7.76 -8.29 11.69
C GLY A 23 7.83 -8.73 10.24
N CYS A 24 9.02 -8.61 9.69
CA CYS A 24 9.35 -9.13 8.37
C CYS A 24 10.76 -9.74 8.33
N VAL A 25 10.92 -10.64 7.37
CA VAL A 25 12.22 -11.12 6.90
C VAL A 25 12.31 -10.79 5.41
N ILE A 26 13.41 -10.15 5.01
CA ILE A 26 13.72 -9.82 3.63
C ILE A 26 14.97 -10.59 3.23
N ASP A 27 14.80 -11.57 2.37
CA ASP A 27 15.91 -12.35 1.80
C ASP A 27 16.21 -11.90 0.36
N GLY A 28 17.46 -12.01 -0.09
CA GLY A 28 17.88 -11.57 -1.43
C GLY A 28 18.02 -10.05 -1.59
N PHE A 29 18.03 -9.28 -0.49
CA PHE A 29 18.21 -7.83 -0.56
C PHE A 29 19.64 -7.46 -0.96
N PRO A 30 19.86 -6.46 -1.84
CA PRO A 30 21.21 -6.08 -2.30
C PRO A 30 22.13 -5.68 -1.15
N HIS A 31 23.37 -6.12 -1.18
CA HIS A 31 24.40 -5.70 -0.23
C HIS A 31 24.88 -4.25 -0.48
N GLY A 32 25.45 -3.62 0.54
CA GLY A 32 26.12 -2.32 0.46
C GLY A 32 25.16 -1.12 0.36
N ILE A 33 23.86 -1.31 0.50
CA ILE A 33 22.88 -0.20 0.57
C ILE A 33 23.03 0.48 1.93
N LYS A 34 23.25 1.79 1.91
CA LYS A 34 23.29 2.60 3.15
C LYS A 34 21.89 2.72 3.75
N ILE A 35 21.80 2.44 5.03
CA ILE A 35 20.55 2.61 5.79
C ILE A 35 20.47 4.06 6.28
N ASP A 36 19.40 4.72 5.89
CA ASP A 36 19.01 6.05 6.38
C ASP A 36 17.86 5.88 7.39
N ASN A 37 18.22 5.92 8.68
CA ASN A 37 17.25 5.73 9.76
C ASN A 37 16.22 6.85 9.81
N ASP A 38 16.59 8.09 9.48
CA ASP A 38 15.68 9.25 9.48
C ASP A 38 14.65 9.08 8.36
N PHE A 39 15.07 8.60 7.18
CA PHE A 39 14.16 8.28 6.09
C PHE A 39 13.19 7.16 6.48
N ILE A 40 13.69 6.06 7.05
CA ILE A 40 12.85 4.95 7.53
C ILE A 40 11.82 5.45 8.54
N GLU A 41 12.27 6.23 9.55
CA GLU A 41 11.35 6.77 10.56
C GLU A 41 10.30 7.69 9.94
N SER A 42 10.67 8.51 8.96
CA SER A 42 9.74 9.39 8.26
C SER A 42 8.64 8.60 7.52
N GLU A 43 9.00 7.48 6.87
CA GLU A 43 8.04 6.60 6.19
C GLU A 43 7.12 5.89 7.20
N MET A 44 7.68 5.41 8.30
CA MET A 44 6.91 4.80 9.39
C MET A 44 5.94 5.82 10.02
N GLU A 45 6.39 7.06 10.20
CA GLU A 45 5.58 8.14 10.73
C GLU A 45 4.42 8.52 9.80
N ARG A 46 4.61 8.51 8.49
CA ARG A 46 3.54 8.74 7.49
C ARG A 46 2.42 7.70 7.61
N ARG A 47 2.75 6.47 8.00
CA ARG A 47 1.77 5.40 8.23
C ARG A 47 1.00 5.56 9.54
N ARG A 48 1.59 6.19 10.56
CA ARG A 48 0.94 6.39 11.87
C ARG A 48 -0.30 7.27 11.76
N ALA A 49 -1.20 7.12 12.70
CA ALA A 49 -2.37 8.01 12.84
C ALA A 49 -1.90 9.36 13.38
N LYS A 50 -1.71 10.36 12.50
CA LYS A 50 -1.24 11.70 12.91
C LYS A 50 -2.36 12.58 13.47
N ASN A 51 -3.53 12.55 12.84
CA ASN A 51 -4.66 13.41 13.21
C ASN A 51 -5.88 12.58 13.63
N PRO A 52 -6.24 12.60 14.94
CA PRO A 52 -7.42 11.87 15.42
C PRO A 52 -8.75 12.29 14.77
N SER A 53 -8.83 13.46 14.15
CA SER A 53 -10.05 13.93 13.50
C SER A 53 -10.38 13.15 12.22
N VAL A 54 -9.37 12.68 11.51
CA VAL A 54 -9.49 11.96 10.21
C VAL A 54 -8.97 10.52 10.27
N SER A 55 -8.51 10.06 11.43
CA SER A 55 -7.91 8.76 11.63
C SER A 55 -8.33 8.16 12.99
N THR A 56 -7.81 6.96 13.30
CA THR A 56 -8.00 6.31 14.61
C THR A 56 -7.31 7.09 15.73
N THR A 57 -7.83 6.94 16.95
CA THR A 57 -7.17 7.43 18.18
C THR A 57 -6.09 6.47 18.69
N ARG A 58 -5.88 5.32 18.04
CA ARG A 58 -4.84 4.36 18.40
C ARG A 58 -3.47 4.93 17.98
N ASN A 59 -2.65 5.23 18.96
CA ASN A 59 -1.27 5.71 18.74
C ASN A 59 -0.29 4.61 19.11
N GLU A 60 0.52 4.18 18.17
CA GLU A 60 1.60 3.21 18.35
C GLU A 60 2.89 3.82 17.85
N LYS A 61 3.97 3.64 18.60
CA LYS A 61 5.27 4.20 18.25
C LYS A 61 5.87 3.56 16.99
N ASP A 62 5.47 2.32 16.71
CA ASP A 62 5.95 1.52 15.56
C ASP A 62 7.49 1.49 15.45
N LYS A 63 8.18 1.45 16.61
CA LYS A 63 9.65 1.40 16.64
C LYS A 63 10.12 0.09 16.03
N VAL A 64 10.94 0.20 14.99
CA VAL A 64 11.53 -0.96 14.31
C VAL A 64 12.81 -1.39 15.05
N GLU A 65 12.91 -2.67 15.37
CA GLU A 65 14.10 -3.34 15.87
C GLU A 65 14.67 -4.22 14.76
N ILE A 66 15.82 -3.85 14.18
CA ILE A 66 16.49 -4.64 13.14
C ILE A 66 17.42 -5.62 13.84
N LEU A 67 17.22 -6.92 13.58
CA LEU A 67 17.90 -8.01 14.29
C LEU A 67 19.07 -8.60 13.49
N SER A 68 19.08 -8.47 12.17
CA SER A 68 20.11 -9.04 11.28
C SER A 68 20.19 -8.32 9.95
N GLY A 69 21.21 -8.63 9.15
CA GLY A 69 21.38 -8.18 7.78
C GLY A 69 22.06 -6.82 7.62
N LEU A 70 22.55 -6.22 8.72
CA LEU A 70 23.26 -4.94 8.72
C LEU A 70 24.64 -5.05 9.37
N LEU A 71 25.60 -4.30 8.83
CA LEU A 71 26.91 -4.03 9.39
C LEU A 71 27.27 -2.56 9.09
N GLU A 72 27.64 -1.79 10.12
CA GLU A 72 28.03 -0.37 9.99
C GLU A 72 27.03 0.46 9.15
N ASN A 73 25.74 0.32 9.46
CA ASN A 73 24.63 0.97 8.76
C ASN A 73 24.56 0.66 7.24
N LYS A 74 25.08 -0.48 6.81
CA LYS A 74 24.95 -0.97 5.44
C LYS A 74 24.39 -2.39 5.43
N THR A 75 23.64 -2.71 4.38
CA THR A 75 23.15 -4.07 4.17
C THR A 75 24.28 -5.03 3.81
N THR A 76 24.25 -6.23 4.38
CA THR A 76 25.29 -7.25 4.18
C THR A 76 25.00 -8.21 3.01
N GLY A 77 23.76 -8.22 2.51
CA GLY A 77 23.27 -9.24 1.58
C GLY A 77 22.72 -10.50 2.27
N MET A 78 22.88 -10.60 3.58
CA MET A 78 22.22 -11.65 4.38
C MET A 78 20.78 -11.25 4.68
N PRO A 79 19.89 -12.19 5.08
CA PRO A 79 18.52 -11.88 5.40
C PRO A 79 18.40 -10.76 6.43
N ILE A 80 17.59 -9.74 6.11
CA ILE A 80 17.25 -8.65 7.03
C ILE A 80 16.02 -9.07 7.80
N ALA A 81 16.15 -9.27 9.11
CA ALA A 81 15.04 -9.54 10.01
C ALA A 81 14.75 -8.31 10.86
N ALA A 82 13.47 -7.92 10.93
CA ALA A 82 13.03 -6.81 11.76
C ALA A 82 11.71 -7.11 12.45
N ILE A 83 11.56 -6.57 13.68
CA ILE A 83 10.34 -6.70 14.48
C ILE A 83 9.84 -5.33 14.94
N ILE A 84 8.55 -5.27 15.19
CA ILE A 84 7.85 -4.13 15.81
C ILE A 84 7.00 -4.68 16.94
N ARG A 85 7.27 -4.27 18.18
CA ARG A 85 6.54 -4.74 19.35
C ARG A 85 5.11 -4.18 19.41
N ASN A 86 4.17 -4.99 19.85
CA ASN A 86 2.79 -4.58 20.04
C ASN A 86 2.58 -4.10 21.50
N GLU A 87 2.54 -2.78 21.71
CA GLU A 87 2.44 -2.16 23.04
C GLU A 87 1.00 -1.97 23.51
N ASN A 88 0.05 -1.68 22.61
CA ASN A 88 -1.33 -1.25 22.92
C ASN A 88 -2.39 -2.34 22.63
N LYS A 89 -2.31 -3.50 23.29
CA LYS A 89 -3.23 -4.63 23.12
C LYS A 89 -4.47 -4.49 24.00
N ARG A 90 -5.69 -4.54 23.44
CA ARG A 90 -6.95 -4.63 24.17
C ARG A 90 -7.77 -5.80 23.66
N SER A 91 -7.50 -7.00 24.17
CA SER A 91 -8.03 -8.27 23.63
C SER A 91 -9.51 -8.52 23.96
N GLY A 92 -10.08 -7.88 24.98
CA GLY A 92 -11.48 -8.06 25.39
C GLY A 92 -12.53 -7.55 24.40
N ASP A 93 -12.14 -6.60 23.54
CA ASP A 93 -13.06 -5.94 22.59
C ASP A 93 -13.50 -6.86 21.43
N TYR A 94 -12.92 -8.07 21.30
CA TYR A 94 -13.11 -8.96 20.16
C TYR A 94 -13.72 -10.33 20.50
N SER A 95 -14.15 -10.54 21.75
CA SER A 95 -14.66 -11.85 22.23
C SER A 95 -15.87 -12.36 21.44
N ASN A 96 -16.78 -11.47 21.06
CA ASN A 96 -18.01 -11.81 20.33
C ASN A 96 -17.75 -12.21 18.87
N LEU A 97 -16.60 -11.83 18.29
CA LEU A 97 -16.30 -12.08 16.86
C LEU A 97 -16.03 -13.55 16.55
N LYS A 98 -15.80 -14.39 17.58
CA LYS A 98 -15.74 -15.86 17.43
C LYS A 98 -17.07 -16.48 17.00
N ILE A 99 -18.15 -15.77 17.22
CA ILE A 99 -19.52 -16.31 16.99
C ILE A 99 -20.22 -15.46 15.93
N MET A 100 -19.97 -14.16 15.90
CA MET A 100 -20.59 -13.20 14.97
C MET A 100 -19.51 -12.52 14.12
N PRO A 101 -19.18 -13.08 12.95
CA PRO A 101 -18.15 -12.50 12.07
C PRO A 101 -18.58 -11.14 11.55
N ARG A 102 -17.61 -10.23 11.44
CA ARG A 102 -17.85 -8.90 10.86
C ARG A 102 -18.19 -9.02 9.38
N PRO A 103 -19.27 -8.38 8.90
CA PRO A 103 -19.55 -8.29 7.48
C PRO A 103 -18.35 -7.73 6.70
N SER A 104 -18.06 -8.31 5.55
CA SER A 104 -16.94 -7.87 4.68
C SER A 104 -15.53 -7.92 5.28
N HIS A 105 -15.35 -8.52 6.47
CA HIS A 105 -14.05 -8.82 7.06
C HIS A 105 -13.62 -10.26 6.78
N SER A 106 -12.35 -10.59 7.05
CA SER A 106 -11.81 -11.94 6.89
C SER A 106 -12.23 -12.94 7.98
N ASP A 107 -13.01 -12.54 8.98
CA ASP A 107 -13.32 -13.36 10.15
C ASP A 107 -13.86 -14.74 9.76
N PHE A 108 -14.94 -14.79 8.97
CA PHE A 108 -15.55 -16.06 8.54
C PHE A 108 -14.62 -16.88 7.64
N THR A 109 -14.03 -16.23 6.64
CA THR A 109 -13.16 -16.95 5.68
C THR A 109 -11.89 -17.50 6.34
N ALA A 110 -11.34 -16.78 7.33
CA ALA A 110 -10.22 -17.24 8.13
C ALA A 110 -10.60 -18.42 9.04
N MET A 111 -11.77 -18.36 9.70
CA MET A 111 -12.28 -19.48 10.51
C MET A 111 -12.39 -20.75 9.67
N VAL A 112 -12.95 -20.67 8.46
CA VAL A 112 -13.08 -21.82 7.55
C VAL A 112 -11.71 -22.30 7.10
N ARG A 113 -10.86 -21.40 6.63
CA ARG A 113 -9.53 -21.74 6.07
C ARG A 113 -8.61 -22.38 7.10
N TYR A 114 -8.62 -21.88 8.32
CA TYR A 114 -7.72 -22.30 9.39
C TYR A 114 -8.43 -23.15 10.47
N GLN A 115 -9.65 -23.60 10.22
CA GLN A 115 -10.39 -24.48 11.13
C GLN A 115 -10.48 -23.94 12.57
N ASN A 116 -10.65 -22.61 12.71
CA ASN A 116 -10.70 -21.86 13.97
C ASN A 116 -9.37 -21.81 14.76
N TYR A 117 -8.24 -22.19 14.20
CA TYR A 117 -6.92 -22.04 14.84
C TYR A 117 -6.28 -20.65 14.62
N ASN A 118 -6.90 -19.79 13.83
CA ASN A 118 -6.42 -18.42 13.61
C ASN A 118 -6.67 -17.51 14.82
N ASP A 119 -5.73 -16.61 15.11
CA ASP A 119 -5.96 -15.55 16.09
C ASP A 119 -6.93 -14.50 15.50
N ILE A 120 -8.08 -14.34 16.13
CA ILE A 120 -9.11 -13.37 15.70
C ILE A 120 -8.96 -12.01 16.36
N ARG A 121 -8.14 -11.90 17.43
CA ARG A 121 -7.98 -10.67 18.20
C ARG A 121 -7.42 -9.55 17.31
N GLY A 122 -8.15 -8.43 17.20
CA GLY A 122 -7.77 -7.32 16.33
C GLY A 122 -7.65 -7.66 14.84
N GLY A 123 -8.22 -8.80 14.40
CA GLY A 123 -8.10 -9.32 13.04
C GLY A 123 -6.85 -10.18 12.80
N GLY A 124 -6.05 -10.45 13.85
CA GLY A 124 -4.88 -11.33 13.80
C GLY A 124 -3.88 -10.95 12.71
N HIS A 125 -3.52 -11.92 11.88
CA HIS A 125 -2.64 -11.74 10.72
C HIS A 125 -3.29 -10.94 9.57
N PHE A 126 -4.63 -10.86 9.53
CA PHE A 126 -5.37 -10.08 8.51
C PHE A 126 -5.52 -8.59 8.86
N SER A 127 -4.99 -8.18 9.99
CA SER A 127 -5.06 -6.80 10.46
C SER A 127 -4.22 -5.85 9.58
N GLY A 128 -4.73 -4.63 9.37
CA GLY A 128 -3.93 -3.54 8.79
C GLY A 128 -2.66 -3.21 9.61
N ARG A 129 -2.52 -3.73 10.84
CA ARG A 129 -1.31 -3.64 11.65
C ARG A 129 -0.08 -4.22 10.95
N LEU A 130 -0.26 -5.31 10.18
CA LEU A 130 0.79 -5.99 9.42
C LEU A 130 1.38 -5.13 8.29
N THR A 131 0.77 -3.99 7.98
CA THR A 131 1.34 -3.04 7.03
C THR A 131 2.52 -2.23 7.61
N ALA A 132 2.77 -2.26 8.93
CA ALA A 132 3.93 -1.57 9.51
C ALA A 132 5.27 -2.20 9.07
N PRO A 133 5.52 -3.51 9.23
CA PRO A 133 6.72 -4.13 8.69
C PRO A 133 6.79 -4.08 7.14
N LEU A 134 5.65 -4.03 6.44
CA LEU A 134 5.62 -3.80 4.99
C LEU A 134 6.18 -2.41 4.62
N VAL A 135 5.81 -1.35 5.36
CA VAL A 135 6.33 0.01 5.14
C VAL A 135 7.82 0.08 5.44
N PHE A 136 8.29 -0.57 6.51
CA PHE A 136 9.71 -0.69 6.78
C PHE A 136 10.47 -1.34 5.61
N ALA A 137 10.01 -2.50 5.14
CA ALA A 137 10.61 -3.18 3.99
C ALA A 137 10.59 -2.29 2.73
N GLY A 138 9.48 -1.59 2.50
CA GLY A 138 9.33 -0.64 1.40
C GLY A 138 10.28 0.55 1.47
N ALA A 139 10.56 1.08 2.66
CA ALA A 139 11.53 2.15 2.85
C ALA A 139 12.95 1.71 2.44
N LEU A 140 13.35 0.49 2.82
CA LEU A 140 14.61 -0.10 2.37
C LEU A 140 14.64 -0.25 0.84
N CYS A 141 13.54 -0.75 0.25
CA CYS A 141 13.44 -0.91 -1.20
C CYS A 141 13.48 0.42 -1.95
N LYS A 142 12.84 1.48 -1.44
CA LYS A 142 12.94 2.84 -2.01
C LYS A 142 14.38 3.34 -2.01
N SER A 143 15.11 3.16 -0.91
CA SER A 143 16.54 3.52 -0.82
C SER A 143 17.38 2.78 -1.84
N ALA A 144 17.20 1.47 -1.99
CA ALA A 144 17.90 0.65 -2.98
C ALA A 144 17.55 1.04 -4.43
N LEU A 145 16.27 1.27 -4.72
CA LEU A 145 15.80 1.73 -6.04
C LEU A 145 16.40 3.08 -6.41
N LYS A 146 16.44 4.01 -5.46
CA LYS A 146 17.04 5.33 -5.66
C LYS A 146 18.54 5.23 -5.90
N GLU A 147 19.27 4.51 -5.04
CA GLU A 147 20.74 4.40 -5.09
C GLU A 147 21.22 3.64 -6.33
N LYS A 148 20.59 2.51 -6.67
CA LYS A 148 21.07 1.61 -7.73
C LYS A 148 20.48 1.90 -9.12
N PHE A 149 19.27 2.47 -9.18
CA PHE A 149 18.55 2.63 -10.45
C PHE A 149 18.06 4.06 -10.70
N GLY A 150 18.20 4.98 -9.75
CA GLY A 150 17.68 6.35 -9.86
C GLY A 150 16.16 6.45 -9.86
N ILE A 151 15.44 5.39 -9.47
CA ILE A 151 13.99 5.31 -9.45
C ILE A 151 13.47 5.95 -8.16
N ASP A 152 12.50 6.83 -8.31
CA ASP A 152 11.78 7.48 -7.21
C ASP A 152 10.32 6.98 -7.17
N ILE A 153 9.76 6.81 -5.97
CA ILE A 153 8.37 6.37 -5.79
C ILE A 153 7.64 7.35 -4.88
N ALA A 154 6.44 7.75 -5.29
CA ALA A 154 5.57 8.61 -4.51
C ALA A 154 4.10 8.30 -4.78
N ALA A 155 3.22 8.71 -3.85
CA ALA A 155 1.79 8.51 -4.00
C ALA A 155 0.98 9.69 -3.46
N HIS A 156 -0.29 9.77 -3.90
CA HIS A 156 -1.26 10.73 -3.35
C HIS A 156 -2.65 10.10 -3.31
N ILE A 157 -3.54 10.73 -2.58
CA ILE A 157 -4.95 10.35 -2.55
C ILE A 157 -5.63 10.94 -3.79
N LYS A 158 -6.00 10.08 -4.75
CA LYS A 158 -6.72 10.46 -5.96
C LYS A 158 -8.19 10.76 -5.68
N GLN A 159 -8.80 10.01 -4.73
CA GLN A 159 -10.21 10.13 -4.42
C GLN A 159 -10.52 9.62 -3.02
N ILE A 160 -11.42 10.29 -2.30
CA ILE A 160 -12.11 9.76 -1.12
C ILE A 160 -13.61 9.90 -1.38
N TYR A 161 -14.34 8.78 -1.24
CA TYR A 161 -15.76 8.70 -1.55
C TYR A 161 -16.03 9.22 -2.97
N ASN A 162 -16.81 10.31 -3.14
CA ASN A 162 -17.11 10.94 -4.44
C ASN A 162 -16.24 12.18 -4.75
N ILE A 163 -15.34 12.58 -3.88
CA ILE A 163 -14.50 13.76 -4.03
C ILE A 163 -13.17 13.36 -4.66
N LYS A 164 -12.85 13.95 -5.81
CA LYS A 164 -11.64 13.68 -6.59
C LYS A 164 -10.62 14.80 -6.45
N ASP A 165 -9.37 14.44 -6.26
CA ASP A 165 -8.23 15.35 -6.38
C ASP A 165 -7.99 15.76 -7.84
N LYS A 166 -7.38 16.93 -8.03
CA LYS A 166 -7.00 17.45 -9.35
C LYS A 166 -5.52 17.79 -9.36
N TYR A 167 -4.83 17.36 -10.40
CA TYR A 167 -3.44 17.76 -10.59
C TYR A 167 -3.33 19.24 -10.95
N PRO A 168 -2.28 19.93 -10.46
CA PRO A 168 -1.93 21.26 -10.93
C PRO A 168 -1.79 21.25 -12.46
N ASN A 169 -2.43 22.21 -13.12
CA ASN A 169 -2.41 22.33 -14.60
C ASN A 169 -2.84 21.07 -15.37
N GLY A 170 -3.60 20.16 -14.74
CA GLY A 170 -4.09 18.93 -15.37
C GLY A 170 -3.01 17.92 -15.75
N LYS A 171 -1.78 18.06 -15.26
CA LYS A 171 -0.64 17.20 -15.60
C LYS A 171 -0.12 16.47 -14.37
N LEU A 172 0.41 15.26 -14.58
CA LEU A 172 1.07 14.50 -13.51
C LEU A 172 2.19 15.36 -12.90
N PRO A 173 2.12 15.63 -11.57
CA PRO A 173 3.16 16.40 -10.88
C PRO A 173 4.51 15.69 -10.87
N SER A 174 5.57 16.45 -10.69
CA SER A 174 6.93 15.93 -10.50
C SER A 174 7.09 15.24 -9.16
N TYR A 175 8.09 14.38 -9.01
CA TYR A 175 8.43 13.74 -7.73
C TYR A 175 8.59 14.76 -6.59
N LYS A 176 9.24 15.91 -6.84
CA LYS A 176 9.42 16.97 -5.83
C LYS A 176 8.08 17.54 -5.35
N GLU A 177 7.11 17.70 -6.23
CA GLU A 177 5.77 18.18 -5.87
C GLU A 177 5.02 17.16 -5.03
N PHE A 178 5.17 15.85 -5.32
CA PHE A 178 4.63 14.79 -4.46
C PHE A 178 5.21 14.85 -3.05
N ILE A 179 6.53 14.98 -2.90
CA ILE A 179 7.19 15.04 -1.59
C ILE A 179 6.75 16.29 -0.80
N ASN A 180 6.61 17.45 -1.47
CA ASN A 180 6.09 18.64 -0.82
C ASN A 180 4.64 18.46 -0.33
N ASN A 181 3.86 17.66 -1.05
CA ASN A 181 2.47 17.40 -0.72
C ASN A 181 2.31 16.57 0.57
N TYR A 182 3.33 15.78 0.98
CA TYR A 182 3.31 14.98 2.23
C TYR A 182 3.30 15.82 3.52
N LYS A 183 3.61 17.11 3.42
CA LYS A 183 3.53 18.06 4.54
C LYS A 183 2.11 18.48 4.87
N LYS A 184 1.15 18.25 3.97
CA LYS A 184 -0.26 18.58 4.17
C LYS A 184 -0.95 17.56 5.10
N GLU A 185 -2.14 17.91 5.56
CA GLU A 185 -2.98 17.02 6.40
C GLU A 185 -3.38 15.74 5.65
N LEU A 186 -3.73 15.87 4.37
CA LEU A 186 -3.90 14.75 3.43
C LEU A 186 -2.94 14.94 2.25
N SER A 187 -2.41 13.84 1.71
CA SER A 187 -1.59 13.87 0.50
C SER A 187 -2.46 14.11 -0.74
N VAL A 188 -2.93 15.34 -0.91
CA VAL A 188 -3.87 15.80 -1.96
C VAL A 188 -3.33 17.10 -2.56
N PHE A 189 -3.39 17.26 -3.89
CA PHE A 189 -2.85 18.45 -4.57
C PHE A 189 -3.79 19.66 -4.49
N ASP A 190 -5.08 19.46 -4.73
CA ASP A 190 -6.11 20.51 -4.66
C ASP A 190 -6.55 20.74 -3.21
N ASN A 191 -6.32 21.94 -2.69
CA ASN A 191 -6.67 22.30 -1.32
C ASN A 191 -8.19 22.32 -1.07
N ASN A 192 -9.00 22.65 -2.08
CA ASN A 192 -10.47 22.61 -1.95
C ASN A 192 -10.94 21.15 -1.81
N ALA A 193 -10.46 20.26 -2.69
CA ALA A 193 -10.74 18.85 -2.57
C ALA A 193 -10.27 18.28 -1.22
N MET A 194 -9.09 18.69 -0.72
CA MET A 194 -8.60 18.29 0.59
C MET A 194 -9.57 18.66 1.71
N ASN A 195 -10.06 19.90 1.74
CA ASN A 195 -10.99 20.38 2.77
C ASN A 195 -12.33 19.62 2.71
N GLU A 196 -12.84 19.37 1.51
CA GLU A 196 -14.07 18.58 1.32
C GLU A 196 -13.88 17.12 1.77
N MET A 197 -12.75 16.49 1.43
CA MET A 197 -12.41 15.12 1.89
C MET A 197 -12.33 15.05 3.41
N ILE A 198 -11.68 16.00 4.06
CA ILE A 198 -11.60 16.09 5.53
C ILE A 198 -13.00 16.21 6.14
N LYS A 199 -13.86 17.06 5.58
CA LYS A 199 -15.24 17.22 6.02
C LYS A 199 -16.02 15.91 5.93
N MET A 200 -15.95 15.22 4.79
CA MET A 200 -16.62 13.94 4.58
C MET A 200 -16.14 12.84 5.52
N ILE A 201 -14.82 12.79 5.80
CA ILE A 201 -14.26 11.82 6.76
C ILE A 201 -14.81 12.10 8.18
N LYS A 202 -14.88 13.37 8.59
CA LYS A 202 -15.44 13.77 9.89
C LYS A 202 -16.92 13.41 10.00
N GLU A 203 -17.68 13.64 8.95
CA GLU A 203 -19.11 13.26 8.87
C GLU A 203 -19.29 11.75 8.98
N ALA A 204 -18.49 10.95 8.23
CA ALA A 204 -18.53 9.49 8.33
C ALA A 204 -18.22 9.02 9.76
N LYS A 205 -17.21 9.62 10.40
CA LYS A 205 -16.84 9.33 11.79
C LYS A 205 -17.97 9.63 12.77
N MET A 206 -18.64 10.80 12.64
CA MET A 206 -19.79 11.16 13.49
C MET A 206 -20.97 10.18 13.29
N ASN A 207 -21.16 9.70 12.07
CA ASN A 207 -22.17 8.70 11.71
C ASN A 207 -21.77 7.26 12.05
N MET A 208 -20.63 7.05 12.74
CA MET A 208 -20.10 5.72 13.10
C MET A 208 -19.85 4.82 11.88
N ASP A 209 -19.57 5.41 10.73
CA ASP A 209 -19.38 4.76 9.42
C ASP A 209 -17.95 4.94 8.91
N SER A 210 -17.65 4.45 7.71
CA SER A 210 -16.32 4.56 7.08
C SER A 210 -16.40 4.82 5.58
N LEU A 211 -15.32 5.39 5.04
CA LEU A 211 -15.16 5.71 3.63
C LEU A 211 -13.99 4.95 3.01
N GLY A 212 -14.15 4.59 1.74
CA GLY A 212 -13.08 4.11 0.87
C GLY A 212 -12.43 5.24 0.08
N GLY A 213 -11.41 4.89 -0.70
CA GLY A 213 -10.74 5.86 -1.56
C GLY A 213 -9.91 5.20 -2.66
N ILE A 214 -9.38 6.02 -3.54
CA ILE A 214 -8.41 5.63 -4.58
C ILE A 214 -7.11 6.36 -4.32
N ILE A 215 -6.01 5.62 -4.35
CA ILE A 215 -4.66 6.16 -4.23
C ILE A 215 -3.95 5.96 -5.56
N THR A 216 -3.32 7.01 -6.07
CA THR A 216 -2.40 6.92 -7.21
C THR A 216 -0.98 6.79 -6.67
N VAL A 217 -0.29 5.73 -7.10
CA VAL A 217 1.13 5.50 -6.82
C VAL A 217 1.91 5.64 -8.12
N VAL A 218 3.02 6.37 -8.07
CA VAL A 218 3.82 6.66 -9.25
C VAL A 218 5.27 6.26 -9.02
N ALA A 219 5.84 5.52 -9.98
CA ALA A 219 7.28 5.32 -10.06
C ALA A 219 7.87 6.19 -11.17
N PHE A 220 8.79 7.06 -10.80
CA PHE A 220 9.48 7.99 -11.70
C PHE A 220 10.82 7.40 -12.13
N ASN A 221 11.27 7.79 -13.31
CA ASN A 221 12.59 7.45 -13.86
C ASN A 221 12.82 5.95 -14.08
N VAL A 222 11.76 5.16 -14.23
CA VAL A 222 11.90 3.74 -14.58
C VAL A 222 12.46 3.67 -16.00
N PRO A 223 13.61 3.00 -16.22
CA PRO A 223 14.17 2.83 -17.56
C PRO A 223 13.19 2.08 -18.48
N ALA A 224 13.22 2.37 -19.79
CA ALA A 224 12.52 1.56 -20.77
C ALA A 224 13.15 0.16 -20.87
N GLY A 225 12.31 -0.87 -21.08
CA GLY A 225 12.78 -2.24 -21.31
C GLY A 225 12.76 -3.15 -20.08
N PHE A 226 12.28 -2.70 -18.91
CA PHE A 226 12.04 -3.58 -17.76
C PHE A 226 10.70 -4.28 -17.88
N GLY A 227 10.63 -5.52 -17.44
CA GLY A 227 9.45 -6.37 -17.52
C GLY A 227 9.52 -7.41 -18.62
N GLU A 228 8.55 -8.29 -18.65
CA GLU A 228 8.42 -9.39 -19.59
C GLU A 228 6.95 -9.50 -20.06
N PRO A 229 6.68 -10.07 -21.24
CA PRO A 229 5.31 -10.29 -21.66
C PRO A 229 4.58 -11.33 -20.81
N PHE A 230 3.25 -11.35 -20.91
CA PHE A 230 2.30 -12.24 -20.26
C PHE A 230 2.37 -12.20 -18.72
N TYR A 231 2.64 -13.33 -18.06
CA TYR A 231 2.47 -13.52 -16.61
C TYR A 231 3.58 -12.89 -15.76
N SER A 232 4.71 -12.53 -16.33
CA SER A 232 5.79 -11.79 -15.66
C SER A 232 5.81 -10.31 -16.02
N SER A 233 4.69 -9.78 -16.50
CA SER A 233 4.55 -8.36 -16.84
C SER A 233 4.69 -7.47 -15.61
N ILE A 234 5.09 -6.23 -15.82
CA ILE A 234 5.14 -5.23 -14.75
C ILE A 234 3.77 -5.13 -14.07
N GLU A 235 2.69 -5.09 -14.85
CA GLU A 235 1.33 -5.00 -14.31
C GLU A 235 1.00 -6.19 -13.42
N SER A 236 1.32 -7.42 -13.85
CA SER A 236 1.07 -8.63 -13.07
C SER A 236 1.82 -8.63 -11.74
N ARG A 237 3.10 -8.25 -11.77
CA ARG A 237 3.96 -8.19 -10.56
C ARG A 237 3.51 -7.11 -9.58
N ILE A 238 3.18 -5.92 -10.09
CA ILE A 238 2.68 -4.83 -9.27
C ILE A 238 1.29 -5.19 -8.71
N ALA A 239 0.38 -5.70 -9.53
CA ALA A 239 -0.96 -6.07 -9.08
C ALA A 239 -0.92 -7.14 -7.97
N GLU A 240 -0.07 -8.16 -8.10
CA GLU A 240 0.14 -9.18 -7.05
C GLU A 240 0.53 -8.53 -5.71
N SER A 241 1.51 -7.62 -5.73
CA SER A 241 1.95 -6.90 -4.53
C SER A 241 0.86 -6.00 -3.95
N MET A 242 0.12 -5.28 -4.81
CA MET A 242 -0.95 -4.38 -4.37
C MET A 242 -2.11 -5.13 -3.74
N PHE A 243 -2.55 -6.26 -4.32
CA PHE A 243 -3.59 -7.11 -3.75
C PHE A 243 -3.16 -7.82 -2.45
N GLY A 244 -1.86 -7.90 -2.17
CA GLY A 244 -1.32 -8.32 -0.88
C GLY A 244 -1.60 -7.32 0.25
N VAL A 245 -1.92 -6.07 -0.07
CA VAL A 245 -2.26 -5.04 0.93
C VAL A 245 -3.72 -5.21 1.37
N PRO A 246 -4.00 -5.27 2.69
CA PRO A 246 -5.38 -5.37 3.18
C PRO A 246 -6.28 -4.25 2.66
N ALA A 247 -7.54 -4.60 2.35
CA ALA A 247 -8.59 -3.73 1.83
C ALA A 247 -8.42 -3.26 0.37
N VAL A 248 -7.39 -3.61 -0.34
CA VAL A 248 -7.29 -3.40 -1.79
C VAL A 248 -8.35 -4.24 -2.50
N LYS A 249 -9.08 -3.62 -3.45
CA LYS A 249 -10.15 -4.23 -4.22
C LYS A 249 -10.08 -3.98 -5.72
N GLY A 250 -9.21 -3.08 -6.16
CA GLY A 250 -8.98 -2.80 -7.56
C GLY A 250 -7.60 -2.23 -7.78
N VAL A 251 -7.01 -2.57 -8.92
CA VAL A 251 -5.73 -2.04 -9.40
C VAL A 251 -5.89 -1.74 -10.88
N GLU A 252 -5.52 -0.56 -11.31
CA GLU A 252 -5.52 -0.15 -12.71
C GLU A 252 -4.26 0.65 -13.06
N PHE A 253 -3.90 0.64 -14.33
CA PHE A 253 -2.70 1.30 -14.85
C PHE A 253 -3.09 2.39 -15.85
N GLY A 254 -2.51 3.59 -15.72
CA GLY A 254 -2.84 4.72 -16.59
C GLY A 254 -4.33 5.09 -16.55
N LEU A 255 -5.00 5.05 -17.69
CA LEU A 255 -6.45 5.26 -17.81
C LEU A 255 -7.27 4.11 -17.21
N GLY A 256 -6.69 2.89 -17.11
CA GLY A 256 -7.36 1.75 -16.52
C GLY A 256 -8.72 1.46 -17.15
N PHE A 257 -9.79 1.41 -16.35
CA PHE A 257 -11.15 1.16 -16.84
C PHE A 257 -11.71 2.28 -17.73
N ASP A 258 -11.14 3.47 -17.68
CA ASP A 258 -11.58 4.58 -18.54
C ASP A 258 -11.23 4.35 -20.02
N PHE A 259 -10.31 3.45 -20.37
CA PHE A 259 -9.99 3.12 -21.77
C PHE A 259 -11.23 2.77 -22.61
N VAL A 260 -12.24 2.15 -22.00
CA VAL A 260 -13.49 1.76 -22.70
C VAL A 260 -14.31 2.94 -23.21
N ARG A 261 -13.99 4.18 -22.77
CA ARG A 261 -14.67 5.42 -23.17
C ARG A 261 -14.00 6.10 -24.36
N TYR A 262 -12.85 5.58 -24.82
CA TYR A 262 -12.04 6.21 -25.87
C TYR A 262 -11.92 5.30 -27.08
N LYS A 263 -11.79 5.90 -28.26
CA LYS A 263 -11.32 5.23 -29.46
C LYS A 263 -9.79 5.14 -29.43
N GLY A 264 -9.20 4.16 -30.13
CA GLY A 264 -7.75 4.01 -30.19
C GLY A 264 -7.02 5.28 -30.63
N SER A 265 -7.57 6.01 -31.61
CA SER A 265 -7.01 7.29 -32.09
C SER A 265 -7.00 8.42 -31.02
N GLU A 266 -7.84 8.32 -29.99
CA GLU A 266 -7.99 9.32 -28.93
C GLU A 266 -7.10 9.04 -27.73
N CYS A 267 -6.72 7.77 -27.49
CA CYS A 267 -5.98 7.35 -26.31
C CYS A 267 -4.60 6.72 -26.59
N ASN A 268 -4.21 6.49 -27.84
CA ASN A 268 -2.89 6.00 -28.18
C ASN A 268 -1.81 7.02 -27.80
N ASP A 269 -0.77 6.56 -27.08
CA ASP A 269 0.36 7.37 -26.63
C ASP A 269 1.35 7.58 -27.77
N ALA A 270 1.21 8.66 -28.54
CA ALA A 270 2.09 8.96 -29.68
C ALA A 270 3.53 9.20 -29.24
N TYR A 271 4.50 8.59 -29.93
CA TYR A 271 5.93 8.76 -29.64
C TYR A 271 6.44 10.17 -29.95
N THR A 272 7.44 10.59 -29.19
CA THR A 272 8.16 11.86 -29.36
C THR A 272 9.61 11.70 -28.88
N ILE A 273 10.45 12.67 -29.21
CA ILE A 273 11.82 12.76 -28.69
C ILE A 273 11.87 13.94 -27.71
N LYS A 274 12.34 13.67 -26.48
CA LYS A 274 12.58 14.69 -25.47
C LYS A 274 13.94 14.46 -24.81
N ASN A 275 14.83 15.46 -24.84
CA ASN A 275 16.19 15.36 -24.30
C ASN A 275 16.95 14.14 -24.87
N ASN A 276 16.89 13.95 -26.17
CA ASN A 276 17.51 12.84 -26.91
C ASN A 276 17.06 11.42 -26.44
N LYS A 277 15.89 11.32 -25.84
CA LYS A 277 15.28 10.05 -25.41
C LYS A 277 13.91 9.88 -26.05
N ILE A 278 13.56 8.67 -26.45
CA ILE A 278 12.23 8.32 -26.90
C ILE A 278 11.28 8.37 -25.69
N LYS A 279 10.19 9.09 -25.83
CA LYS A 279 9.11 9.26 -24.87
C LYS A 279 7.76 9.20 -25.56
N THR A 280 6.69 9.31 -24.84
CA THR A 280 5.34 9.51 -25.38
C THR A 280 4.81 10.89 -25.02
N LYS A 281 3.91 11.44 -25.87
CA LYS A 281 3.27 12.76 -25.65
C LYS A 281 2.29 12.72 -24.50
N THR A 282 1.58 11.60 -24.37
CA THR A 282 0.64 11.27 -23.29
C THR A 282 1.15 10.06 -22.52
N ASN A 283 0.52 9.67 -21.43
CA ASN A 283 0.87 8.49 -20.64
C ASN A 283 -0.39 7.71 -20.24
N ASN A 284 -1.27 7.51 -21.22
CA ASN A 284 -2.55 6.85 -21.03
C ASN A 284 -2.39 5.37 -20.61
N ASN A 285 -1.33 4.72 -21.11
CA ASN A 285 -0.96 3.34 -20.74
C ASN A 285 -0.22 3.24 -19.41
N GLY A 286 -0.03 4.35 -18.68
CA GLY A 286 0.62 4.31 -17.36
C GLY A 286 2.06 3.88 -17.37
N GLY A 287 2.82 4.11 -18.46
CA GLY A 287 4.25 3.81 -18.56
C GLY A 287 4.60 2.39 -18.96
N ILE A 288 3.61 1.56 -19.32
CA ILE A 288 3.80 0.14 -19.61
C ILE A 288 3.13 -0.20 -20.95
N LEU A 289 3.87 -0.89 -21.81
CA LEU A 289 3.40 -1.37 -23.12
C LEU A 289 3.83 -2.84 -23.30
N GLY A 290 2.87 -3.74 -23.50
CA GLY A 290 3.16 -5.17 -23.67
C GLY A 290 3.82 -5.82 -22.45
N GLY A 291 3.55 -5.31 -21.24
CA GLY A 291 4.16 -5.81 -20.01
C GLY A 291 5.51 -5.21 -19.66
N ILE A 292 6.01 -4.28 -20.48
CA ILE A 292 7.36 -3.73 -20.45
C ILE A 292 7.31 -2.21 -20.27
N SER A 293 8.19 -1.64 -19.45
CA SER A 293 8.28 -0.19 -19.25
C SER A 293 8.72 0.53 -20.52
N ASN A 294 8.12 1.68 -20.80
CA ASN A 294 8.43 2.51 -21.96
C ASN A 294 9.27 3.76 -21.63
N GLY A 295 9.74 3.90 -20.38
CA GLY A 295 10.53 5.04 -19.92
C GLY A 295 9.69 6.25 -19.48
N MET A 296 8.36 6.19 -19.55
CA MET A 296 7.45 7.13 -18.91
C MET A 296 7.25 6.76 -17.43
N PRO A 297 6.72 7.63 -16.57
CA PRO A 297 6.34 7.25 -15.22
C PRO A 297 5.36 6.08 -15.21
N ILE A 298 5.59 5.09 -14.34
CA ILE A 298 4.60 4.05 -14.10
C ILE A 298 3.54 4.62 -13.17
N VAL A 299 2.27 4.61 -13.60
CA VAL A 299 1.14 5.19 -12.87
C VAL A 299 0.15 4.08 -12.55
N VAL A 300 -0.08 3.86 -11.25
CA VAL A 300 -0.96 2.81 -10.73
C VAL A 300 -2.03 3.44 -9.85
N ASN A 301 -3.31 3.16 -10.12
CA ASN A 301 -4.41 3.57 -9.26
C ASN A 301 -4.92 2.35 -8.48
N VAL A 302 -5.08 2.51 -7.17
CA VAL A 302 -5.45 1.41 -6.27
C VAL A 302 -6.68 1.77 -5.46
N ALA A 303 -7.74 0.97 -5.61
CA ALA A 303 -8.98 1.14 -4.89
C ALA A 303 -8.93 0.45 -3.52
N ILE A 304 -9.20 1.22 -2.48
CA ILE A 304 -9.28 0.79 -1.08
C ILE A 304 -10.73 0.81 -0.64
N LYS A 305 -11.27 -0.34 -0.22
CA LYS A 305 -12.65 -0.39 0.30
C LYS A 305 -12.76 0.29 1.66
N PRO A 306 -13.97 0.73 2.05
CA PRO A 306 -14.25 1.19 3.41
C PRO A 306 -13.86 0.15 4.46
N THR A 307 -13.46 0.60 5.64
CA THR A 307 -13.19 -0.28 6.78
C THR A 307 -14.47 -1.02 7.18
N PRO A 308 -14.48 -2.36 7.22
CA PRO A 308 -15.68 -3.11 7.59
C PRO A 308 -15.99 -3.05 9.09
N SER A 309 -15.01 -2.70 9.90
CA SER A 309 -15.17 -2.52 11.35
C SER A 309 -15.70 -1.11 11.63
N ILE A 310 -17.02 -0.97 11.71
CA ILE A 310 -17.73 0.28 12.02
C ILE A 310 -18.57 0.11 13.28
N ALA A 311 -18.84 1.22 13.99
CA ALA A 311 -19.66 1.20 15.19
C ALA A 311 -21.16 1.34 14.91
N LYS A 312 -21.53 1.47 13.63
CA LYS A 312 -22.93 1.39 13.18
C LYS A 312 -23.41 -0.05 13.22
N GLU A 313 -24.68 -0.26 13.60
CA GLU A 313 -25.30 -1.58 13.61
C GLU A 313 -25.30 -2.21 12.20
N GLN A 314 -24.86 -3.47 12.10
CA GLN A 314 -24.78 -4.24 10.86
C GLN A 314 -25.47 -5.60 11.04
N LEU A 315 -26.08 -6.10 9.99
CA LEU A 315 -26.57 -7.48 9.93
C LEU A 315 -25.39 -8.44 9.79
N THR A 316 -25.41 -9.50 10.56
CA THR A 316 -24.45 -10.61 10.50
C THR A 316 -25.15 -11.93 10.78
N LEU A 317 -24.39 -12.99 10.93
CA LEU A 317 -24.86 -14.31 11.28
C LEU A 317 -24.26 -14.76 12.63
N ASN A 318 -25.07 -15.33 13.49
CA ASN A 318 -24.57 -16.10 14.61
C ASN A 318 -24.26 -17.52 14.13
N ILE A 319 -22.99 -17.86 14.07
CA ILE A 319 -22.51 -19.14 13.50
C ILE A 319 -23.02 -20.35 14.30
N LYS A 320 -23.15 -20.20 15.63
CA LYS A 320 -23.62 -21.31 16.50
C LYS A 320 -25.10 -21.60 16.30
N THR A 321 -25.93 -20.57 16.27
CA THR A 321 -27.39 -20.71 16.14
C THR A 321 -27.86 -20.81 14.70
N LYS A 322 -26.98 -20.44 13.72
CA LYS A 322 -27.26 -20.33 12.28
C LYS A 322 -28.43 -19.37 11.98
N LYS A 323 -28.60 -18.33 12.80
CA LYS A 323 -29.63 -17.30 12.63
C LYS A 323 -28.97 -15.95 12.35
N GLU A 324 -29.66 -15.15 11.57
CA GLU A 324 -29.30 -13.73 11.39
C GLU A 324 -29.35 -13.01 12.74
N ASP A 325 -28.41 -12.09 12.94
CA ASP A 325 -28.25 -11.32 14.17
C ASP A 325 -27.67 -9.93 13.85
N LYS A 326 -27.66 -9.05 14.82
CA LYS A 326 -27.15 -7.70 14.72
C LYS A 326 -25.84 -7.55 15.46
N LEU A 327 -24.88 -6.91 14.81
CA LEU A 327 -23.54 -6.69 15.34
C LEU A 327 -23.24 -5.18 15.39
N ILE A 328 -22.80 -4.72 16.56
CA ILE A 328 -22.15 -3.41 16.74
C ILE A 328 -20.72 -3.67 17.15
N ILE A 329 -19.78 -3.17 16.35
CA ILE A 329 -18.35 -3.40 16.59
C ILE A 329 -17.82 -2.30 17.49
N LYS A 330 -17.43 -2.68 18.71
CA LYS A 330 -16.75 -1.77 19.64
C LYS A 330 -15.27 -1.72 19.31
N GLY A 331 -14.68 -0.53 19.29
CA GLY A 331 -13.24 -0.38 19.04
C GLY A 331 -12.86 0.99 18.46
N ARG A 332 -11.55 1.19 18.26
CA ARG A 332 -10.98 2.42 17.71
C ARG A 332 -10.64 2.19 16.23
N HIS A 333 -11.62 2.35 15.36
CA HIS A 333 -11.47 2.11 13.93
C HIS A 333 -11.19 3.40 13.16
N ASP A 334 -10.48 3.28 12.04
CA ASP A 334 -10.25 4.38 11.12
C ASP A 334 -11.53 4.69 10.34
N PRO A 335 -11.99 5.94 10.29
CA PRO A 335 -13.13 6.32 9.44
C PRO A 335 -12.76 6.29 7.95
N CYS A 336 -11.48 6.38 7.61
CA CYS A 336 -10.98 6.26 6.24
C CYS A 336 -9.53 5.76 6.24
N ILE A 337 -9.34 4.47 6.00
CA ILE A 337 -7.98 3.87 5.98
C ILE A 337 -7.15 4.30 4.76
N ALA A 338 -7.77 4.83 3.70
CA ALA A 338 -7.05 5.32 2.51
C ALA A 338 -6.00 6.38 2.87
N VAL A 339 -6.26 7.21 3.90
CA VAL A 339 -5.30 8.22 4.38
C VAL A 339 -3.97 7.59 4.80
N ARG A 340 -4.03 6.46 5.50
CA ARG A 340 -2.85 5.74 6.00
C ARG A 340 -2.27 4.76 4.99
N ALA A 341 -3.02 4.42 3.96
CA ALA A 341 -2.59 3.47 2.93
C ALA A 341 -1.59 4.07 1.93
N VAL A 342 -1.44 5.39 1.85
CA VAL A 342 -0.51 6.06 0.93
C VAL A 342 0.91 5.48 1.03
N PRO A 343 1.63 5.53 2.17
CA PRO A 343 2.97 4.95 2.28
C PRO A 343 2.98 3.41 2.18
N VAL A 344 1.87 2.74 2.49
CA VAL A 344 1.76 1.29 2.37
C VAL A 344 1.79 0.85 0.90
N LEU A 345 1.06 1.55 0.04
CA LEU A 345 1.04 1.25 -1.39
C LEU A 345 2.34 1.66 -2.09
N GLU A 346 2.99 2.74 -1.64
CA GLU A 346 4.35 3.06 -2.07
C GLU A 346 5.33 1.93 -1.72
N ALA A 347 5.22 1.38 -0.52
CA ALA A 347 6.02 0.24 -0.09
C ALA A 347 5.77 -1.00 -0.97
N ALA A 348 4.51 -1.33 -1.23
CA ALA A 348 4.14 -2.44 -2.11
C ALA A 348 4.72 -2.28 -3.52
N LEU A 349 4.62 -1.07 -4.11
CA LEU A 349 5.21 -0.77 -5.42
C LEU A 349 6.74 -0.91 -5.39
N SER A 350 7.40 -0.36 -4.36
CA SER A 350 8.86 -0.38 -4.28
C SER A 350 9.43 -1.80 -4.15
N ILE A 351 8.77 -2.67 -3.40
CA ILE A 351 9.18 -4.08 -3.27
C ILE A 351 9.03 -4.81 -4.60
N ALA A 352 7.88 -4.64 -5.29
CA ALA A 352 7.65 -5.27 -6.60
C ALA A 352 8.64 -4.78 -7.66
N LEU A 353 8.92 -3.47 -7.70
CA LEU A 353 9.85 -2.91 -8.67
C LEU A 353 11.31 -3.28 -8.36
N LEU A 354 11.73 -3.33 -7.10
CA LEU A 354 13.10 -3.73 -6.78
C LEU A 354 13.34 -5.20 -7.12
N ASP A 355 12.36 -6.09 -6.82
CA ASP A 355 12.41 -7.49 -7.21
C ASP A 355 12.56 -7.66 -8.74
N LEU A 356 11.78 -6.88 -9.51
CA LEU A 356 11.87 -6.84 -10.97
C LEU A 356 13.20 -6.28 -11.47
N CYS A 357 13.68 -5.17 -10.90
CA CYS A 357 14.95 -4.55 -11.31
C CYS A 357 16.15 -5.47 -11.09
N ILE A 358 16.15 -6.25 -10.01
CA ILE A 358 17.21 -7.25 -9.76
C ILE A 358 17.15 -8.38 -10.80
N GLU A 359 15.95 -8.87 -11.13
CA GLU A 359 15.77 -9.88 -12.18
C GLU A 359 16.35 -9.39 -13.54
N MET A 360 16.07 -8.13 -13.87
CA MET A 360 16.47 -7.53 -15.14
C MET A 360 17.96 -7.17 -15.20
N LYS A 361 18.58 -6.79 -14.06
CA LYS A 361 19.99 -6.42 -14.00
C LYS A 361 20.90 -7.55 -14.52
N GLY A 362 20.59 -8.79 -14.20
CA GLY A 362 21.33 -9.94 -14.70
C GLY A 362 21.20 -10.16 -16.21
N LYS A 363 20.17 -9.58 -16.85
CA LYS A 363 19.90 -9.75 -18.30
C LYS A 363 20.44 -8.60 -19.16
N PHE A 364 20.54 -7.37 -18.61
CA PHE A 364 20.81 -6.15 -19.40
C PHE A 364 22.03 -5.34 -18.99
N LEU A 365 22.60 -5.57 -17.80
CA LEU A 365 23.79 -4.86 -17.36
C LEU A 365 25.00 -5.81 -17.44
N LYS A 366 25.62 -5.82 -18.61
CA LYS A 366 27.01 -6.25 -18.73
C LYS A 366 27.92 -5.16 -18.20
#